data_daa77a10c65de6cef226b0602228fdd9
#
_entry.id   daa77a10c65de6cef226b0602228fdd9
#
_cell.length_a   1.000
_cell.length_b   1.000
_cell.length_c   1.000
_cell.angle_alpha   90.00
_cell.angle_beta   90.00
_cell.angle_gamma   90.00
#
_symmetry.space_group_name_H-M   'P 1'
#
loop_
_entity.id
_entity.type
_entity.pdbx_description
1 polymer ?
#
loop_
_entity_poly.entity_id
_entity_poly.type
_entity_poly.pdbx_seq_one_letter_code
_entity_poly.pdbx_strand_id
1 'polypeptide(L)'
;MPIYFPATYSTLSSSALASWLEAQYFFADVRCRLLVMGVGDTYLAETATGRYILRVYRPSHRSREQIIAEIELLLAAKEAGVSVSYPIADRNGQHLHPFSAVEGERHAVVFSYAPGNPVSILNETQLRILGWEIARFHNVSSTVRLNGSRWTFDPETTLLRPLERVKPYFEDLPEEYDWWQQAAAKTITHLAQADGSRFSAGFCQFDFLPKNFHFDGDALTLFDFDFFGYGWLVNDLMTVRVHLDLDVHFGRLTREAAGQAFDSLLAAYREIRPLSDDEVAAVPWLSLGFWCFYMGFHSTHDVFHPLVQASQLKARTALIRKLLPHL
;
A
#
# COMPACT_ATOMS: atom_id res chain seq x y z
N MET A 1 39.17 -19.96 -14.81
CA MET A 1 38.59 -19.43 -13.55
C MET A 1 37.09 -19.52 -13.65
N PRO A 2 36.37 -19.92 -12.60
CA PRO A 2 34.91 -19.84 -12.62
C PRO A 2 34.46 -18.41 -12.79
N ILE A 3 33.46 -18.17 -13.66
CA ILE A 3 32.86 -16.85 -13.85
C ILE A 3 31.90 -16.64 -12.71
N TYR A 4 32.11 -15.58 -11.91
CA TYR A 4 31.18 -15.18 -10.85
C TYR A 4 30.12 -14.26 -11.43
N PHE A 5 28.85 -14.64 -11.30
CA PHE A 5 27.72 -13.77 -11.61
C PHE A 5 27.26 -13.06 -10.32
N PRO A 6 27.11 -11.73 -10.33
CA PRO A 6 26.56 -11.02 -9.18
C PRO A 6 25.11 -11.43 -8.94
N ALA A 7 24.72 -11.61 -7.67
CA ALA A 7 23.34 -11.83 -7.31
C ALA A 7 22.56 -10.50 -7.37
N THR A 8 21.34 -10.53 -7.90
CA THR A 8 20.42 -9.39 -7.88
C THR A 8 19.47 -9.48 -6.68
N TYR A 9 19.38 -10.66 -6.09
CA TYR A 9 18.50 -10.94 -4.96
C TYR A 9 18.90 -12.25 -4.27
N SER A 10 18.84 -12.25 -2.92
CA SER A 10 19.02 -13.43 -2.09
C SER A 10 17.96 -13.52 -1.00
N THR A 11 17.51 -14.74 -0.67
CA THR A 11 16.66 -14.99 0.50
C THR A 11 17.53 -15.20 1.72
N LEU A 12 17.31 -14.43 2.78
CA LEU A 12 18.09 -14.56 4.02
C LEU A 12 17.67 -15.81 4.80
N SER A 13 18.64 -16.45 5.45
CA SER A 13 18.42 -17.64 6.26
C SER A 13 17.49 -17.37 7.45
N SER A 14 16.35 -18.06 7.51
CA SER A 14 15.41 -17.94 8.62
C SER A 14 16.04 -18.29 9.99
N SER A 15 16.96 -19.25 10.05
CA SER A 15 17.66 -19.60 11.29
C SER A 15 18.63 -18.51 11.74
N ALA A 16 19.35 -17.90 10.78
CA ALA A 16 20.23 -16.76 11.09
C ALA A 16 19.44 -15.54 11.56
N LEU A 17 18.28 -15.26 10.93
CA LEU A 17 17.38 -14.20 11.36
C LEU A 17 16.79 -14.47 12.74
N ALA A 18 16.43 -15.71 13.08
CA ALA A 18 15.96 -16.08 14.41
C ALA A 18 17.03 -15.78 15.48
N SER A 19 18.27 -16.25 15.28
CA SER A 19 19.37 -15.98 16.19
C SER A 19 19.69 -14.47 16.32
N TRP A 20 19.58 -13.72 15.21
CA TRP A 20 19.75 -12.27 15.24
C TRP A 20 18.65 -11.57 16.05
N LEU A 21 17.38 -12.00 15.90
CA LEU A 21 16.26 -11.47 16.68
C LEU A 21 16.44 -11.72 18.19
N GLU A 22 16.89 -12.93 18.58
CA GLU A 22 17.21 -13.23 20.00
C GLU A 22 18.35 -12.34 20.54
N ALA A 23 19.36 -12.08 19.73
CA ALA A 23 20.50 -11.26 20.12
C ALA A 23 20.16 -9.76 20.24
N GLN A 24 19.29 -9.23 19.37
CA GLN A 24 19.02 -7.79 19.30
C GLN A 24 17.78 -7.37 20.09
N TYR A 25 16.79 -8.27 20.25
CA TYR A 25 15.53 -7.97 20.95
C TYR A 25 15.46 -8.75 22.28
N PHE A 26 14.46 -8.45 23.12
CA PHE A 26 14.18 -9.23 24.33
C PHE A 26 13.31 -10.47 24.00
N PHE A 27 13.59 -11.11 22.87
CA PHE A 27 12.87 -12.30 22.41
C PHE A 27 13.59 -13.58 22.86
N ALA A 28 12.82 -14.62 23.14
CA ALA A 28 13.34 -15.95 23.47
C ALA A 28 12.61 -17.00 22.63
N ASP A 29 13.29 -18.12 22.36
CA ASP A 29 12.75 -19.25 21.59
C ASP A 29 12.23 -18.85 20.21
N VAL A 30 12.98 -18.00 19.50
CA VAL A 30 12.53 -17.44 18.22
C VAL A 30 12.54 -18.49 17.12
N ARG A 31 11.38 -18.65 16.47
CA ARG A 31 11.24 -19.37 15.22
C ARG A 31 10.89 -18.40 14.12
N CYS A 32 11.74 -18.32 13.12
CA CYS A 32 11.53 -17.41 11.98
C CYS A 32 11.22 -18.23 10.72
N ARG A 33 10.20 -17.80 9.97
CA ARG A 33 9.86 -18.40 8.67
C ARG A 33 9.45 -17.33 7.66
N LEU A 34 9.86 -17.52 6.41
CA LEU A 34 9.46 -16.65 5.31
C LEU A 34 7.94 -16.81 5.06
N LEU A 35 7.20 -15.69 5.05
CA LEU A 35 5.78 -15.63 4.69
C LEU A 35 5.59 -15.22 3.24
N VAL A 36 6.25 -14.13 2.84
CA VAL A 36 6.11 -13.55 1.51
C VAL A 36 7.48 -13.15 0.99
N MET A 37 7.76 -13.58 -0.23
CA MET A 37 8.88 -13.13 -1.03
C MET A 37 8.37 -12.15 -2.09
N GLY A 38 8.77 -10.90 -1.97
CA GLY A 38 8.26 -9.83 -2.85
C GLY A 38 9.33 -8.78 -3.14
N VAL A 39 8.93 -7.52 -3.23
CA VAL A 39 9.85 -6.35 -3.30
C VAL A 39 10.59 -6.09 -1.99
N GLY A 40 10.10 -6.68 -0.91
CA GLY A 40 10.75 -6.92 0.36
C GLY A 40 10.34 -8.31 0.84
N ASP A 41 11.16 -8.92 1.68
CA ASP A 41 10.83 -10.21 2.27
C ASP A 41 10.15 -10.01 3.61
N THR A 42 9.05 -10.70 3.81
CA THR A 42 8.27 -10.67 5.05
C THR A 42 8.43 -12.01 5.76
N TYR A 43 8.97 -11.99 6.97
CA TYR A 43 9.13 -13.16 7.81
C TYR A 43 8.21 -13.08 9.03
N LEU A 44 7.62 -14.20 9.42
CA LEU A 44 6.98 -14.35 10.72
C LEU A 44 8.05 -14.78 11.73
N ALA A 45 8.14 -14.04 12.83
CA ALA A 45 8.91 -14.42 14.01
C ALA A 45 7.93 -14.82 15.13
N GLU A 46 7.96 -16.09 15.50
CA GLU A 46 7.22 -16.64 16.65
C GLU A 46 8.19 -16.74 17.82
N THR A 47 7.79 -16.24 18.99
CA THR A 47 8.62 -16.17 20.20
C THR A 47 7.84 -16.75 21.38
N ALA A 48 8.50 -16.93 22.52
CA ALA A 48 7.84 -17.35 23.75
C ALA A 48 6.72 -16.38 24.22
N THR A 49 6.79 -15.11 23.82
CA THR A 49 5.87 -14.05 24.29
C THR A 49 4.89 -13.55 23.23
N GLY A 50 5.02 -13.97 21.98
CA GLY A 50 4.13 -13.52 20.93
C GLY A 50 4.68 -13.69 19.51
N ARG A 51 3.97 -13.07 18.58
CA ARG A 51 4.32 -13.08 17.15
C ARG A 51 4.70 -11.67 16.70
N TYR A 52 5.65 -11.60 15.75
CA TYR A 52 6.15 -10.37 15.16
C TYR A 52 6.35 -10.57 13.65
N ILE A 53 6.44 -9.48 12.93
CA ILE A 53 6.78 -9.47 11.51
C ILE A 53 8.15 -8.82 11.34
N LEU A 54 9.09 -9.55 10.76
CA LEU A 54 10.37 -8.99 10.32
C LEU A 54 10.25 -8.71 8.82
N ARG A 55 10.34 -7.44 8.43
CA ARG A 55 10.39 -7.02 7.03
C ARG A 55 11.83 -6.68 6.66
N VAL A 56 12.31 -7.29 5.58
CA VAL A 56 13.65 -7.05 5.02
C VAL A 56 13.49 -6.44 3.64
N TYR A 57 13.77 -5.16 3.54
CA TYR A 57 13.62 -4.38 2.30
C TYR A 57 14.74 -4.72 1.31
N ARG A 58 14.42 -4.75 0.02
CA ARG A 58 15.43 -4.86 -1.04
C ARG A 58 16.07 -3.49 -1.28
N PRO A 59 17.39 -3.43 -1.61
CA PRO A 59 18.09 -2.16 -1.86
C PRO A 59 17.47 -1.35 -3.00
N SER A 60 16.93 -2.04 -4.02
CA SER A 60 16.31 -1.41 -5.19
C SER A 60 14.90 -0.90 -4.96
N HIS A 61 14.27 -1.21 -3.82
CA HIS A 61 12.86 -0.92 -3.57
C HIS A 61 12.65 0.34 -2.76
N ARG A 62 13.28 0.44 -1.58
CA ARG A 62 13.11 1.59 -0.66
C ARG A 62 14.45 2.10 -0.18
N SER A 63 14.62 3.42 -0.22
CA SER A 63 15.76 4.06 0.40
C SER A 63 15.65 4.04 1.92
N ARG A 64 16.76 4.24 2.60
CA ARG A 64 16.80 4.37 4.07
C ARG A 64 15.86 5.47 4.57
N GLU A 65 15.84 6.62 3.89
CA GLU A 65 14.98 7.77 4.22
C GLU A 65 13.50 7.44 4.06
N GLN A 66 13.14 6.65 3.06
CA GLN A 66 11.77 6.20 2.84
C GLN A 66 11.30 5.24 3.94
N ILE A 67 12.19 4.36 4.43
CA ILE A 67 11.87 3.44 5.53
C ILE A 67 11.77 4.20 6.85
N ILE A 68 12.64 5.20 7.10
CA ILE A 68 12.55 6.07 8.27
C ILE A 68 11.19 6.78 8.30
N ALA A 69 10.75 7.32 7.17
CA ALA A 69 9.44 7.97 7.08
C ALA A 69 8.28 7.03 7.45
N GLU A 70 8.34 5.75 7.03
CA GLU A 70 7.34 4.74 7.40
C GLU A 70 7.35 4.44 8.91
N ILE A 71 8.54 4.28 9.49
CA ILE A 71 8.71 4.09 10.93
C ILE A 71 8.11 5.25 11.71
N GLU A 72 8.44 6.48 11.36
CA GLU A 72 7.98 7.70 12.03
C GLU A 72 6.45 7.84 11.95
N LEU A 73 5.86 7.61 10.78
CA LEU A 73 4.40 7.68 10.58
C LEU A 73 3.67 6.65 11.45
N LEU A 74 4.15 5.40 11.45
CA LEU A 74 3.49 4.31 12.18
C LEU A 74 3.66 4.44 13.70
N LEU A 75 4.78 4.98 14.18
CA LEU A 75 4.96 5.29 15.60
C LEU A 75 4.01 6.42 16.03
N ALA A 76 3.86 7.48 15.22
CA ALA A 76 2.91 8.56 15.49
C ALA A 76 1.47 8.06 15.49
N ALA A 77 1.11 7.20 14.53
CA ALA A 77 -0.22 6.59 14.47
C ALA A 77 -0.51 5.73 15.71
N LYS A 78 0.45 4.88 16.11
CA LYS A 78 0.35 4.08 17.35
C LYS A 78 0.16 4.95 18.58
N GLU A 79 0.97 6.01 18.74
CA GLU A 79 0.91 6.92 19.90
C GLU A 79 -0.46 7.61 20.00
N ALA A 80 -1.07 7.93 18.85
CA ALA A 80 -2.41 8.49 18.76
C ALA A 80 -3.54 7.47 18.94
N GLY A 81 -3.22 6.19 19.16
CA GLY A 81 -4.20 5.12 19.38
C GLY A 81 -4.86 4.59 18.10
N VAL A 82 -4.28 4.84 16.92
CA VAL A 82 -4.73 4.20 15.66
C VAL A 82 -4.31 2.73 15.67
N SER A 83 -5.22 1.86 15.25
CA SER A 83 -4.98 0.41 15.24
C SER A 83 -4.11 0.00 14.05
N VAL A 84 -2.80 0.12 14.21
CA VAL A 84 -1.80 -0.21 13.19
C VAL A 84 -0.79 -1.22 13.69
N SER A 85 -0.25 -2.04 12.78
CA SER A 85 1.01 -2.72 13.01
C SER A 85 2.13 -1.68 13.03
N TYR A 86 2.92 -1.66 14.10
CA TYR A 86 3.90 -0.60 14.37
C TYR A 86 5.31 -1.18 14.56
N PRO A 87 6.36 -0.39 14.28
CA PRO A 87 7.74 -0.80 14.48
C PRO A 87 8.06 -1.06 15.96
N ILE A 88 8.80 -2.13 16.21
CA ILE A 88 9.30 -2.51 17.53
C ILE A 88 10.77 -2.12 17.64
N ALA A 89 11.12 -1.41 18.71
CA ALA A 89 12.52 -1.08 18.99
C ALA A 89 13.30 -2.29 19.51
N ASP A 90 14.57 -2.37 19.14
CA ASP A 90 15.51 -3.31 19.72
C ASP A 90 15.91 -2.94 21.17
N ARG A 91 16.84 -3.70 21.76
CA ARG A 91 17.37 -3.45 23.13
C ARG A 91 18.03 -2.09 23.31
N ASN A 92 18.44 -1.44 22.21
CA ASN A 92 19.12 -0.14 22.19
C ASN A 92 18.19 1.00 21.74
N GLY A 93 16.89 0.73 21.55
CA GLY A 93 15.91 1.70 21.07
C GLY A 93 15.93 1.94 19.55
N GLN A 94 16.61 1.07 18.76
CA GLN A 94 16.70 1.20 17.31
C GLN A 94 15.59 0.41 16.64
N HIS A 95 14.99 0.99 15.57
CA HIS A 95 13.94 0.35 14.78
C HIS A 95 14.44 -0.15 13.40
N LEU A 96 15.50 0.46 12.87
CA LEU A 96 16.02 0.21 11.55
C LEU A 96 17.41 -0.41 11.61
N HIS A 97 17.59 -1.57 10.97
CA HIS A 97 18.84 -2.34 11.01
C HIS A 97 19.40 -2.58 9.61
N PRO A 98 20.68 -2.25 9.36
CA PRO A 98 21.34 -2.64 8.12
C PRO A 98 21.72 -4.12 8.17
N PHE A 99 21.50 -4.83 7.06
CA PHE A 99 21.92 -6.21 6.84
C PHE A 99 22.83 -6.28 5.61
N SER A 100 23.98 -6.94 5.74
CA SER A 100 24.82 -7.26 4.60
C SER A 100 24.30 -8.53 3.92
N ALA A 101 23.86 -8.42 2.67
CA ALA A 101 23.48 -9.54 1.82
C ALA A 101 24.45 -9.69 0.65
N VAL A 102 24.31 -10.77 -0.14
CA VAL A 102 25.21 -11.04 -1.28
C VAL A 102 25.13 -9.94 -2.33
N GLU A 103 23.94 -9.36 -2.54
CA GLU A 103 23.66 -8.28 -3.48
C GLU A 103 23.92 -6.88 -2.93
N GLY A 104 24.32 -6.73 -1.68
CA GLY A 104 24.60 -5.45 -1.04
C GLY A 104 23.90 -5.24 0.29
N GLU A 105 23.85 -3.98 0.76
CA GLU A 105 23.18 -3.63 2.01
C GLU A 105 21.66 -3.66 1.85
N ARG A 106 20.99 -4.30 2.81
CA ARG A 106 19.52 -4.32 2.97
C ARG A 106 19.16 -3.68 4.31
N HIS A 107 17.92 -3.29 4.45
CA HIS A 107 17.40 -2.74 5.70
C HIS A 107 16.29 -3.64 6.25
N ALA A 108 16.24 -3.77 7.56
CA ALA A 108 15.25 -4.60 8.24
C ALA A 108 14.55 -3.81 9.35
N VAL A 109 13.26 -4.08 9.51
CA VAL A 109 12.40 -3.52 10.58
C VAL A 109 11.55 -4.65 11.15
N VAL A 110 11.44 -4.69 12.48
CA VAL A 110 10.51 -5.59 13.17
C VAL A 110 9.23 -4.84 13.47
N PHE A 111 8.09 -5.42 13.11
CA PHE A 111 6.77 -4.87 13.36
C PHE A 111 5.97 -5.73 14.33
N SER A 112 5.01 -5.14 15.04
CA SER A 112 4.00 -5.87 15.76
C SER A 112 3.17 -6.72 14.80
N TYR A 113 2.74 -7.90 15.25
CA TYR A 113 1.88 -8.78 14.47
C TYR A 113 0.45 -8.25 14.44
N ALA A 114 -0.19 -8.26 13.26
CA ALA A 114 -1.60 -7.98 13.10
C ALA A 114 -2.41 -9.28 13.33
N PRO A 115 -3.13 -9.43 14.46
CA PRO A 115 -3.92 -10.61 14.73
C PRO A 115 -5.12 -10.73 13.79
N GLY A 116 -5.79 -11.88 13.80
CA GLY A 116 -6.95 -12.16 12.97
C GLY A 116 -6.61 -12.59 11.55
N ASN A 117 -7.54 -12.34 10.64
CA ASN A 117 -7.49 -12.79 9.25
C ASN A 117 -7.94 -11.69 8.29
N PRO A 118 -7.53 -11.75 7.01
CA PRO A 118 -8.11 -10.91 5.98
C PRO A 118 -9.59 -11.26 5.77
N VAL A 119 -10.42 -10.25 5.57
CA VAL A 119 -11.86 -10.41 5.27
C VAL A 119 -12.10 -9.80 3.90
N SER A 120 -12.45 -10.64 2.92
CA SER A 120 -12.63 -10.19 1.54
C SER A 120 -13.90 -9.35 1.35
N ILE A 121 -15.00 -9.72 2.02
CA ILE A 121 -16.26 -8.99 1.97
C ILE A 121 -16.61 -8.58 3.39
N LEU A 122 -16.52 -7.27 3.66
CA LEU A 122 -16.80 -6.71 4.98
C LEU A 122 -18.30 -6.62 5.22
N ASN A 123 -18.73 -6.98 6.42
CA ASN A 123 -20.09 -6.68 6.90
C ASN A 123 -20.19 -5.20 7.32
N GLU A 124 -21.40 -4.74 7.64
CA GLU A 124 -21.64 -3.35 7.98
C GLU A 124 -20.84 -2.87 9.20
N THR A 125 -20.73 -3.67 10.24
CA THR A 125 -19.91 -3.35 11.43
C THR A 125 -18.44 -3.17 11.05
N GLN A 126 -17.90 -4.08 10.26
CA GLN A 126 -16.51 -4.01 9.80
C GLN A 126 -16.25 -2.81 8.87
N LEU A 127 -17.19 -2.48 7.98
CA LEU A 127 -17.11 -1.29 7.14
C LEU A 127 -17.07 0.00 7.98
N ARG A 128 -17.89 0.09 9.01
CA ARG A 128 -17.89 1.23 9.93
C ARG A 128 -16.58 1.33 10.71
N ILE A 129 -16.09 0.21 11.25
CA ILE A 129 -14.80 0.16 11.96
C ILE A 129 -13.67 0.60 11.02
N LEU A 130 -13.63 0.11 9.78
CA LEU A 130 -12.63 0.53 8.79
C LEU A 130 -12.73 2.03 8.49
N GLY A 131 -13.93 2.57 8.31
CA GLY A 131 -14.15 4.00 8.09
C GLY A 131 -13.64 4.85 9.26
N TRP A 132 -13.92 4.46 10.51
CA TRP A 132 -13.39 5.14 11.69
C TRP A 132 -11.87 5.08 11.78
N GLU A 133 -11.25 3.91 11.53
CA GLU A 133 -9.79 3.77 11.64
C GLU A 133 -9.05 4.53 10.52
N ILE A 134 -9.57 4.55 9.30
CA ILE A 134 -9.03 5.41 8.23
C ILE A 134 -9.11 6.89 8.64
N ALA A 135 -10.25 7.34 9.19
CA ALA A 135 -10.41 8.72 9.63
C ALA A 135 -9.48 9.09 10.80
N ARG A 136 -9.29 8.19 11.78
CA ARG A 136 -8.31 8.37 12.87
C ARG A 136 -6.89 8.44 12.34
N PHE A 137 -6.53 7.55 11.43
CA PHE A 137 -5.23 7.59 10.76
C PHE A 137 -5.03 8.93 10.04
N HIS A 138 -6.03 9.42 9.30
CA HIS A 138 -5.97 10.71 8.60
C HIS A 138 -5.86 11.91 9.54
N ASN A 139 -6.42 11.85 10.75
CA ASN A 139 -6.22 12.91 11.75
C ASN A 139 -4.75 13.03 12.16
N VAL A 140 -4.03 11.91 12.26
CA VAL A 140 -2.58 11.88 12.55
C VAL A 140 -1.79 12.29 11.30
N SER A 141 -2.03 11.62 10.18
CA SER A 141 -1.22 11.73 8.96
C SER A 141 -1.31 13.11 8.28
N SER A 142 -2.37 13.89 8.57
CA SER A 142 -2.51 15.27 8.09
C SER A 142 -1.68 16.28 8.88
N THR A 143 -1.19 15.93 10.06
CA THR A 143 -0.48 16.85 10.95
C THR A 143 0.95 16.44 11.26
N VAL A 144 1.28 15.15 11.09
CA VAL A 144 2.61 14.62 11.37
C VAL A 144 3.66 15.25 10.45
N ARG A 145 4.83 15.50 11.02
CA ARG A 145 6.02 15.92 10.26
C ARG A 145 7.04 14.80 10.31
N LEU A 146 7.49 14.37 9.14
CA LEU A 146 8.45 13.29 8.98
C LEU A 146 9.84 13.88 8.66
N ASN A 147 10.89 13.30 9.22
CA ASN A 147 12.28 13.61 8.84
C ASN A 147 12.69 12.82 7.59
N GLY A 148 12.10 11.65 7.39
CA GLY A 148 12.25 10.89 6.16
C GLY A 148 11.47 11.50 4.99
N SER A 149 11.62 10.94 3.80
CA SER A 149 10.98 11.43 2.58
C SER A 149 10.04 10.39 1.97
N ARG A 150 8.97 10.86 1.36
CA ARG A 150 8.08 10.06 0.50
C ARG A 150 7.65 10.90 -0.70
N TRP A 151 7.12 10.25 -1.70
CA TRP A 151 6.56 10.91 -2.89
C TRP A 151 5.22 11.60 -2.58
N THR A 152 4.81 12.46 -3.50
CA THR A 152 3.49 13.07 -3.48
C THR A 152 2.59 12.36 -4.48
N PHE A 153 1.36 12.08 -4.10
CA PHE A 153 0.33 11.58 -5.01
C PHE A 153 -0.30 12.75 -5.76
N ASP A 154 0.25 13.06 -6.90
CA ASP A 154 -0.19 14.08 -7.85
C ASP A 154 -0.33 13.45 -9.26
N PRO A 155 -0.84 14.16 -10.26
CA PRO A 155 -0.96 13.64 -11.62
C PRO A 155 0.38 13.19 -12.23
N GLU A 156 1.48 13.80 -11.85
CA GLU A 156 2.82 13.41 -12.32
C GLU A 156 3.18 12.00 -11.82
N THR A 157 3.01 11.75 -10.53
CA THR A 157 3.42 10.50 -9.88
C THR A 157 2.40 9.38 -10.05
N THR A 158 1.12 9.70 -10.18
CA THR A 158 0.06 8.69 -10.29
C THR A 158 -0.35 8.38 -11.73
N LEU A 159 -0.14 9.28 -12.69
CA LEU A 159 -0.57 9.10 -14.08
C LEU A 159 0.60 9.17 -15.06
N LEU A 160 1.30 10.32 -15.14
CA LEU A 160 2.21 10.60 -16.25
C LEU A 160 3.47 9.72 -16.22
N ARG A 161 4.23 9.75 -15.11
CA ARG A 161 5.44 8.92 -14.95
C ARG A 161 5.16 7.41 -15.05
N PRO A 162 4.10 6.86 -14.41
CA PRO A 162 3.75 5.47 -14.60
C PRO A 162 3.50 5.11 -16.06
N LEU A 163 2.73 5.92 -16.80
CA LEU A 163 2.45 5.67 -18.21
C LEU A 163 3.69 5.74 -19.08
N GLU A 164 4.55 6.75 -18.88
CA GLU A 164 5.82 6.84 -19.59
C GLU A 164 6.70 5.61 -19.34
N ARG A 165 6.78 5.16 -18.09
CA ARG A 165 7.57 3.98 -17.70
C ARG A 165 7.09 2.70 -18.35
N VAL A 166 5.78 2.50 -18.49
CA VAL A 166 5.23 1.28 -19.09
C VAL A 166 5.12 1.34 -20.61
N LYS A 167 5.37 2.49 -21.22
CA LYS A 167 5.30 2.68 -22.67
C LYS A 167 6.00 1.58 -23.49
N PRO A 168 7.24 1.13 -23.15
CA PRO A 168 7.92 0.08 -23.89
C PRO A 168 7.16 -1.27 -23.92
N TYR A 169 6.34 -1.55 -22.90
CA TYR A 169 5.56 -2.78 -22.80
C TYR A 169 4.27 -2.74 -23.64
N PHE A 170 3.93 -1.57 -24.22
CA PHE A 170 2.79 -1.37 -25.10
C PHE A 170 3.19 -1.28 -26.58
N GLU A 171 4.41 -1.64 -26.95
CA GLU A 171 4.89 -1.53 -28.35
C GLU A 171 3.96 -2.25 -29.33
N ASP A 172 3.45 -3.45 -28.97
CA ASP A 172 2.48 -4.23 -29.75
C ASP A 172 1.01 -3.87 -29.44
N LEU A 173 0.75 -2.86 -28.63
CA LEU A 173 -0.59 -2.47 -28.14
C LEU A 173 -0.80 -0.94 -28.24
N PRO A 174 -0.61 -0.32 -29.41
CA PRO A 174 -0.67 1.15 -29.53
C PRO A 174 -2.06 1.71 -29.21
N GLU A 175 -3.14 1.02 -29.59
CA GLU A 175 -4.52 1.48 -29.31
C GLU A 175 -4.84 1.47 -27.82
N GLU A 176 -4.33 0.48 -27.09
CA GLU A 176 -4.46 0.43 -25.63
C GLU A 176 -3.67 1.56 -24.97
N TYR A 177 -2.44 1.81 -25.41
CA TYR A 177 -1.61 2.88 -24.88
C TYR A 177 -2.22 4.27 -25.13
N ASP A 178 -2.70 4.52 -26.35
CA ASP A 178 -3.40 5.76 -26.71
C ASP A 178 -4.62 5.99 -25.83
N TRP A 179 -5.38 4.94 -25.52
CA TRP A 179 -6.51 5.05 -24.60
C TRP A 179 -6.06 5.47 -23.20
N TRP A 180 -4.97 4.88 -22.65
CA TRP A 180 -4.45 5.26 -21.34
C TRP A 180 -4.01 6.73 -21.32
N GLN A 181 -3.37 7.21 -22.39
CA GLN A 181 -2.97 8.62 -22.48
C GLN A 181 -4.17 9.56 -22.54
N GLN A 182 -5.19 9.23 -23.32
CA GLN A 182 -6.42 10.03 -23.41
C GLN A 182 -7.18 10.02 -22.08
N ALA A 183 -7.31 8.87 -21.43
CA ALA A 183 -7.94 8.75 -20.12
C ALA A 183 -7.19 9.57 -19.05
N ALA A 184 -5.86 9.54 -19.05
CA ALA A 184 -5.05 10.35 -18.15
C ALA A 184 -5.24 11.85 -18.39
N ALA A 185 -5.20 12.30 -19.65
CA ALA A 185 -5.42 13.70 -20.00
C ALA A 185 -6.82 14.19 -19.59
N LYS A 186 -7.86 13.37 -19.80
CA LYS A 186 -9.24 13.65 -19.39
C LYS A 186 -9.35 13.73 -17.86
N THR A 187 -8.71 12.81 -17.14
CA THR A 187 -8.67 12.81 -15.68
C THR A 187 -8.00 14.07 -15.13
N ILE A 188 -6.84 14.44 -15.65
CA ILE A 188 -6.11 15.65 -15.26
C ILE A 188 -6.97 16.90 -15.49
N THR A 189 -7.61 17.00 -16.67
CA THR A 189 -8.47 18.13 -17.01
C THR A 189 -9.65 18.22 -16.04
N HIS A 190 -10.28 17.10 -15.68
CA HIS A 190 -11.41 17.09 -14.75
C HIS A 190 -10.97 17.47 -13.33
N LEU A 191 -9.89 16.87 -12.81
CA LEU A 191 -9.40 17.15 -11.46
C LEU A 191 -8.89 18.61 -11.33
N ALA A 192 -8.40 19.22 -12.41
CA ALA A 192 -8.00 20.63 -12.43
C ALA A 192 -9.19 21.60 -12.32
N GLN A 193 -10.41 21.16 -12.60
CA GLN A 193 -11.62 21.97 -12.44
C GLN A 193 -12.12 22.00 -10.99
N ALA A 194 -11.74 21.00 -10.19
CA ALA A 194 -12.03 20.98 -8.78
C ALA A 194 -11.14 21.98 -8.02
N ASP A 195 -11.68 22.65 -7.02
CA ASP A 195 -10.89 23.47 -6.09
C ASP A 195 -10.12 22.57 -5.12
N GLY A 196 -9.06 21.93 -5.64
CA GLY A 196 -8.23 21.02 -4.87
C GLY A 196 -7.55 21.64 -3.65
N SER A 197 -7.51 22.98 -3.54
CA SER A 197 -7.02 23.67 -2.34
C SER A 197 -7.93 23.46 -1.12
N ARG A 198 -9.19 23.07 -1.35
CA ARG A 198 -10.18 22.75 -0.31
C ARG A 198 -10.17 21.29 0.10
N PHE A 199 -9.46 20.44 -0.63
CA PHE A 199 -9.37 19.01 -0.30
C PHE A 199 -8.43 18.80 0.87
N SER A 200 -8.82 17.94 1.79
CA SER A 200 -7.97 17.53 2.90
C SER A 200 -6.73 16.80 2.39
N ALA A 201 -5.54 17.21 2.86
CA ALA A 201 -4.26 16.60 2.46
C ALA A 201 -3.49 16.08 3.67
N GLY A 202 -2.67 15.06 3.44
CA GLY A 202 -1.84 14.39 4.43
C GLY A 202 -1.16 13.17 3.82
N PHE A 203 -0.58 12.31 4.66
CA PHE A 203 -0.04 11.05 4.18
C PHE A 203 -1.15 10.02 4.04
N CYS A 204 -1.29 9.48 2.83
CA CYS A 204 -2.21 8.41 2.47
C CYS A 204 -1.47 7.06 2.49
N GLN A 205 -2.11 5.98 2.92
CA GLN A 205 -1.58 4.63 2.80
C GLN A 205 -1.62 4.13 1.35
N PHE A 206 -2.60 4.58 0.58
CA PHE A 206 -2.81 4.34 -0.86
C PHE A 206 -3.04 2.87 -1.26
N ASP A 207 -3.24 1.97 -0.29
CA ASP A 207 -3.48 0.54 -0.54
C ASP A 207 -4.40 -0.10 0.53
N PHE A 208 -5.49 0.60 0.93
CA PHE A 208 -6.50 0.04 1.85
C PHE A 208 -7.31 -1.08 1.19
N LEU A 209 -6.62 -2.15 0.83
CA LEU A 209 -7.20 -3.37 0.28
C LEU A 209 -7.30 -4.44 1.39
N PRO A 210 -8.22 -5.41 1.31
CA PRO A 210 -8.40 -6.46 2.32
C PRO A 210 -7.16 -7.26 2.68
N LYS A 211 -6.14 -7.26 1.81
CA LYS A 211 -4.84 -7.90 2.06
C LYS A 211 -3.97 -7.15 3.07
N ASN A 212 -4.29 -5.86 3.38
CA ASN A 212 -3.48 -4.94 4.17
C ASN A 212 -4.13 -4.55 5.51
N PHE A 213 -5.14 -5.29 5.92
CA PHE A 213 -5.71 -5.23 7.26
C PHE A 213 -6.28 -6.58 7.69
N HIS A 214 -6.28 -6.83 8.99
CA HIS A 214 -6.91 -8.01 9.57
C HIS A 214 -8.00 -7.63 10.55
N PHE A 215 -9.02 -8.49 10.64
CA PHE A 215 -10.01 -8.47 11.70
C PHE A 215 -9.84 -9.67 12.62
N ASP A 216 -9.80 -9.40 13.93
CA ASP A 216 -9.89 -10.38 14.99
C ASP A 216 -11.18 -10.10 15.79
N GLY A 217 -12.29 -10.75 15.42
CA GLY A 217 -13.61 -10.30 15.78
C GLY A 217 -13.89 -8.91 15.19
N ASP A 218 -14.17 -7.93 16.05
CA ASP A 218 -14.37 -6.52 15.68
C ASP A 218 -13.09 -5.68 15.82
N ALA A 219 -11.98 -6.26 16.25
CA ALA A 219 -10.71 -5.56 16.32
C ALA A 219 -10.02 -5.54 14.95
N LEU A 220 -9.84 -4.35 14.40
CA LEU A 220 -9.11 -4.11 13.14
C LEU A 220 -7.64 -3.82 13.45
N THR A 221 -6.72 -4.32 12.63
CA THR A 221 -5.33 -3.85 12.59
C THR A 221 -4.91 -3.57 11.16
N LEU A 222 -4.53 -2.33 10.88
CA LEU A 222 -4.00 -1.88 9.59
C LEU A 222 -2.51 -2.20 9.49
N PHE A 223 -2.02 -2.57 8.31
CA PHE A 223 -0.60 -2.83 8.07
C PHE A 223 -0.22 -2.63 6.59
N ASP A 224 1.05 -2.84 6.25
CA ASP A 224 1.64 -2.67 4.93
C ASP A 224 1.48 -1.24 4.38
N PHE A 225 2.20 -0.31 5.01
CA PHE A 225 2.25 1.11 4.60
C PHE A 225 3.37 1.37 3.58
N ASP A 226 3.78 0.35 2.84
CA ASP A 226 4.89 0.45 1.89
C ASP A 226 4.66 1.48 0.80
N PHE A 227 3.42 1.68 0.37
CA PHE A 227 3.06 2.66 -0.67
C PHE A 227 2.68 4.03 -0.13
N PHE A 228 2.74 4.27 1.17
CA PHE A 228 2.30 5.57 1.66
C PHE A 228 3.05 6.74 1.04
N GLY A 229 2.35 7.84 0.84
CA GLY A 229 2.86 9.09 0.29
C GLY A 229 1.94 10.25 0.62
N TYR A 230 2.38 11.48 0.37
CA TYR A 230 1.59 12.67 0.64
C TYR A 230 0.61 12.98 -0.49
N GLY A 231 -0.63 13.34 -0.15
CA GLY A 231 -1.65 13.70 -1.16
C GLY A 231 -2.99 14.02 -0.55
N TRP A 232 -4.02 14.08 -1.39
CA TRP A 232 -5.39 14.22 -0.93
C TRP A 232 -5.83 12.95 -0.19
N LEU A 233 -6.35 13.10 1.02
CA LEU A 233 -6.70 11.97 1.89
C LEU A 233 -7.79 11.08 1.30
N VAL A 234 -8.63 11.63 0.43
CA VAL A 234 -9.65 10.86 -0.32
C VAL A 234 -9.04 9.77 -1.21
N ASN A 235 -7.75 9.80 -1.51
CA ASN A 235 -7.06 8.69 -2.20
C ASN A 235 -7.20 7.36 -1.46
N ASP A 236 -7.21 7.38 -0.14
CA ASP A 236 -7.37 6.15 0.64
C ASP A 236 -8.79 5.59 0.56
N LEU A 237 -9.79 6.46 0.55
CA LEU A 237 -11.19 6.06 0.33
C LEU A 237 -11.40 5.56 -1.11
N MET A 238 -10.70 6.15 -2.09
CA MET A 238 -10.69 5.67 -3.47
C MET A 238 -10.17 4.24 -3.57
N THR A 239 -9.14 3.85 -2.81
CA THR A 239 -8.62 2.47 -2.87
C THR A 239 -9.65 1.45 -2.39
N VAL A 240 -10.45 1.78 -1.36
CA VAL A 240 -11.57 0.94 -0.92
C VAL A 240 -12.63 0.85 -2.02
N ARG A 241 -12.97 1.97 -2.67
CA ARG A 241 -13.94 1.98 -3.77
C ARG A 241 -13.47 1.11 -4.95
N VAL A 242 -12.20 1.19 -5.35
CA VAL A 242 -11.61 0.35 -6.39
C VAL A 242 -11.79 -1.15 -6.07
N HIS A 243 -11.59 -1.53 -4.79
CA HIS A 243 -11.80 -2.93 -4.40
C HIS A 243 -13.28 -3.35 -4.52
N LEU A 244 -14.21 -2.53 -4.07
CA LEU A 244 -15.65 -2.80 -4.20
C LEU A 244 -16.08 -2.92 -5.68
N ASP A 245 -15.54 -2.07 -6.56
CA ASP A 245 -15.80 -2.15 -8.01
C ASP A 245 -15.25 -3.45 -8.63
N LEU A 246 -14.09 -3.94 -8.15
CA LEU A 246 -13.58 -5.27 -8.50
C LEU A 246 -14.49 -6.39 -8.00
N ASP A 247 -15.03 -6.28 -6.79
CA ASP A 247 -15.97 -7.26 -6.26
C ASP A 247 -17.26 -7.34 -7.11
N VAL A 248 -17.74 -6.21 -7.58
CA VAL A 248 -18.85 -6.17 -8.55
C VAL A 248 -18.46 -6.83 -9.87
N HIS A 249 -17.28 -6.50 -10.41
CA HIS A 249 -16.81 -7.06 -11.68
C HIS A 249 -16.68 -8.58 -11.63
N PHE A 250 -16.20 -9.13 -10.54
CA PHE A 250 -16.03 -10.57 -10.33
C PHE A 250 -17.30 -11.27 -9.80
N GLY A 251 -18.43 -10.55 -9.70
CA GLY A 251 -19.70 -11.12 -9.25
C GLY A 251 -19.76 -11.50 -7.77
N ARG A 252 -18.85 -10.96 -6.95
CA ARG A 252 -18.86 -11.17 -5.49
C ARG A 252 -19.87 -10.27 -4.79
N LEU A 253 -20.13 -9.08 -5.36
CA LEU A 253 -21.14 -8.13 -4.88
C LEU A 253 -22.02 -7.67 -6.06
N THR A 254 -23.25 -7.25 -5.74
CA THR A 254 -24.03 -6.44 -6.69
C THR A 254 -23.56 -5.00 -6.66
N ARG A 255 -23.82 -4.22 -7.73
CA ARG A 255 -23.48 -2.79 -7.78
C ARG A 255 -24.16 -2.00 -6.63
N GLU A 256 -25.40 -2.38 -6.30
CA GLU A 256 -26.16 -1.77 -5.21
C GLU A 256 -25.48 -2.05 -3.84
N ALA A 257 -25.15 -3.32 -3.57
CA ALA A 257 -24.46 -3.70 -2.35
C ALA A 257 -23.09 -3.01 -2.20
N ALA A 258 -22.32 -2.89 -3.29
CA ALA A 258 -21.05 -2.16 -3.29
C ALA A 258 -21.24 -0.65 -3.02
N GLY A 259 -22.31 -0.05 -3.57
CA GLY A 259 -22.70 1.33 -3.25
C GLY A 259 -23.01 1.51 -1.77
N GLN A 260 -23.89 0.68 -1.23
CA GLN A 260 -24.27 0.70 0.20
C GLN A 260 -23.06 0.49 1.13
N ALA A 261 -22.16 -0.44 0.77
CA ALA A 261 -20.92 -0.67 1.52
C ALA A 261 -20.03 0.56 1.56
N PHE A 262 -19.86 1.23 0.42
CA PHE A 262 -19.07 2.46 0.36
C PHE A 262 -19.74 3.59 1.15
N ASP A 263 -21.05 3.77 1.02
CA ASP A 263 -21.81 4.79 1.79
C ASP A 263 -21.72 4.57 3.31
N SER A 264 -21.80 3.32 3.78
CA SER A 264 -21.62 2.97 5.20
C SER A 264 -20.21 3.34 5.70
N LEU A 265 -19.16 3.06 4.90
CA LEU A 265 -17.79 3.43 5.23
C LEU A 265 -17.62 4.95 5.27
N LEU A 266 -18.15 5.69 4.27
CA LEU A 266 -18.10 7.15 4.23
C LEU A 266 -18.85 7.79 5.40
N ALA A 267 -20.01 7.26 5.76
CA ALA A 267 -20.77 7.74 6.90
C ALA A 267 -19.98 7.60 8.21
N ALA A 268 -19.36 6.44 8.45
CA ALA A 268 -18.50 6.22 9.60
C ALA A 268 -17.25 7.11 9.60
N TYR A 269 -16.60 7.29 8.45
CA TYR A 269 -15.48 8.22 8.31
C TYR A 269 -15.87 9.64 8.71
N ARG A 270 -17.04 10.12 8.24
CA ARG A 270 -17.57 11.46 8.52
C ARG A 270 -17.92 11.70 10.00
N GLU A 271 -18.14 10.65 10.79
CA GLU A 271 -18.33 10.75 12.24
C GLU A 271 -17.04 11.22 12.96
N ILE A 272 -15.88 10.94 12.40
CA ILE A 272 -14.56 11.21 13.00
C ILE A 272 -13.87 12.41 12.33
N ARG A 273 -13.98 12.54 10.99
CA ARG A 273 -13.30 13.55 10.20
C ARG A 273 -14.20 14.11 9.10
N PRO A 274 -14.23 15.45 8.89
CA PRO A 274 -14.95 16.02 7.77
C PRO A 274 -14.47 15.46 6.42
N LEU A 275 -15.41 15.26 5.51
CA LEU A 275 -15.19 14.86 4.13
C LEU A 275 -16.25 15.53 3.27
N SER A 276 -15.83 16.37 2.33
CA SER A 276 -16.72 17.09 1.44
C SER A 276 -17.29 16.17 0.34
N ASP A 277 -18.42 16.56 -0.23
CA ASP A 277 -19.00 15.84 -1.37
C ASP A 277 -18.14 16.02 -2.63
N ASP A 278 -17.41 17.15 -2.76
CA ASP A 278 -16.45 17.36 -3.85
C ASP A 278 -15.27 16.37 -3.79
N GLU A 279 -14.76 16.06 -2.59
CA GLU A 279 -13.73 15.02 -2.40
C GLU A 279 -14.28 13.65 -2.81
N VAL A 280 -15.51 13.31 -2.41
CA VAL A 280 -16.15 12.03 -2.81
C VAL A 280 -16.39 11.98 -4.32
N ALA A 281 -16.80 13.08 -4.95
CA ALA A 281 -17.01 13.17 -6.40
C ALA A 281 -15.72 13.00 -7.20
N ALA A 282 -14.55 13.27 -6.61
CA ALA A 282 -13.24 13.02 -7.25
C ALA A 282 -12.84 11.53 -7.29
N VAL A 283 -13.42 10.67 -6.43
CA VAL A 283 -13.05 9.24 -6.29
C VAL A 283 -13.01 8.48 -7.62
N PRO A 284 -14.02 8.55 -8.52
CA PRO A 284 -13.99 7.83 -9.79
C PRO A 284 -12.81 8.25 -10.70
N TRP A 285 -12.41 9.52 -10.63
CA TRP A 285 -11.30 10.07 -11.42
C TRP A 285 -9.95 9.69 -10.84
N LEU A 286 -9.79 9.75 -9.51
CA LEU A 286 -8.58 9.30 -8.81
C LEU A 286 -8.30 7.81 -9.01
N SER A 287 -9.34 7.01 -9.24
CA SER A 287 -9.21 5.55 -9.48
C SER A 287 -8.31 5.22 -10.68
N LEU A 288 -8.26 6.06 -11.72
CA LEU A 288 -7.32 5.86 -12.83
C LEU A 288 -5.86 5.97 -12.36
N GLY A 289 -5.58 6.94 -11.47
CA GLY A 289 -4.26 7.14 -10.88
C GLY A 289 -3.79 5.92 -10.09
N PHE A 290 -4.68 5.27 -9.35
CA PHE A 290 -4.36 4.01 -8.67
C PHE A 290 -3.91 2.93 -9.68
N TRP A 291 -4.65 2.73 -10.76
CA TRP A 291 -4.33 1.72 -11.76
C TRP A 291 -3.03 2.00 -12.52
N CYS A 292 -2.80 3.26 -12.91
CA CYS A 292 -1.55 3.66 -13.56
C CYS A 292 -0.35 3.51 -12.61
N PHE A 293 -0.49 3.94 -11.35
CA PHE A 293 0.56 3.81 -10.33
C PHE A 293 0.97 2.35 -10.15
N TYR A 294 0.01 1.44 -9.97
CA TYR A 294 0.30 0.00 -9.86
C TYR A 294 0.91 -0.59 -11.12
N MET A 295 0.44 -0.18 -12.30
CA MET A 295 1.00 -0.65 -13.56
C MET A 295 2.45 -0.20 -13.71
N GLY A 296 2.75 1.06 -13.38
CA GLY A 296 4.10 1.59 -13.35
C GLY A 296 4.99 0.89 -12.31
N PHE A 297 4.45 0.59 -11.13
CA PHE A 297 5.15 -0.16 -10.10
C PHE A 297 5.49 -1.59 -10.56
N HIS A 298 4.57 -2.29 -11.20
CA HIS A 298 4.82 -3.64 -11.71
C HIS A 298 5.95 -3.70 -12.75
N SER A 299 6.24 -2.60 -13.43
CA SER A 299 7.36 -2.53 -14.39
C SER A 299 8.73 -2.31 -13.76
N THR A 300 8.80 -2.11 -12.43
CA THR A 300 10.06 -1.76 -11.75
C THR A 300 10.81 -2.94 -11.13
N HIS A 301 10.18 -4.11 -11.05
CA HIS A 301 10.77 -5.28 -10.39
C HIS A 301 10.49 -6.56 -11.19
N ASP A 302 11.52 -7.38 -11.36
CA ASP A 302 11.45 -8.63 -12.13
C ASP A 302 10.36 -9.59 -11.64
N VAL A 303 10.09 -9.61 -10.34
CA VAL A 303 9.03 -10.44 -9.73
C VAL A 303 7.64 -10.15 -10.31
N PHE A 304 7.42 -8.94 -10.83
CA PHE A 304 6.15 -8.52 -11.43
C PHE A 304 6.17 -8.51 -12.96
N HIS A 305 7.29 -8.90 -13.58
CA HIS A 305 7.39 -8.96 -15.05
C HIS A 305 6.21 -9.69 -15.73
N PRO A 306 5.67 -10.79 -15.19
CA PRO A 306 4.47 -11.41 -15.76
C PRO A 306 3.25 -10.47 -15.86
N LEU A 307 3.13 -9.47 -14.99
CA LEU A 307 1.99 -8.54 -14.93
C LEU A 307 2.08 -7.40 -15.97
N VAL A 308 3.23 -7.22 -16.62
CA VAL A 308 3.45 -6.23 -17.70
C VAL A 308 3.57 -6.88 -19.09
N GLN A 309 3.28 -8.17 -19.22
CA GLN A 309 3.19 -8.85 -20.51
C GLN A 309 2.02 -8.29 -21.34
N ALA A 310 2.13 -8.25 -22.67
CA ALA A 310 1.13 -7.69 -23.57
C ALA A 310 -0.29 -8.22 -23.31
N SER A 311 -0.44 -9.53 -23.10
CA SER A 311 -1.74 -10.14 -22.77
C SER A 311 -2.36 -9.60 -21.47
N GLN A 312 -1.54 -9.39 -20.45
CA GLN A 312 -1.99 -8.84 -19.16
C GLN A 312 -2.33 -7.35 -19.26
N LEU A 313 -1.55 -6.57 -20.01
CA LEU A 313 -1.83 -5.16 -20.26
C LEU A 313 -3.12 -4.99 -21.06
N LYS A 314 -3.34 -5.81 -22.08
CA LYS A 314 -4.60 -5.82 -22.84
C LYS A 314 -5.80 -6.17 -21.96
N ALA A 315 -5.69 -7.23 -21.15
CA ALA A 315 -6.75 -7.63 -20.22
C ALA A 315 -7.04 -6.54 -19.19
N ARG A 316 -5.99 -5.91 -18.63
CA ARG A 316 -6.10 -4.80 -17.69
C ARG A 316 -6.79 -3.59 -18.33
N THR A 317 -6.40 -3.21 -19.54
CA THR A 317 -7.04 -2.11 -20.27
C THR A 317 -8.54 -2.39 -20.48
N ALA A 318 -8.89 -3.60 -20.89
CA ALA A 318 -10.29 -4.00 -21.06
C ALA A 318 -11.07 -3.97 -19.75
N LEU A 319 -10.46 -4.39 -18.64
CA LEU A 319 -11.02 -4.30 -17.29
C LEU A 319 -11.30 -2.85 -16.91
N ILE A 320 -10.29 -1.98 -17.01
CA ILE A 320 -10.40 -0.59 -16.54
C ILE A 320 -11.42 0.20 -17.36
N ARG A 321 -11.51 -0.02 -18.68
CA ARG A 321 -12.59 0.54 -19.52
C ARG A 321 -13.99 0.19 -19.00
N LYS A 322 -14.17 -1.01 -18.42
CA LYS A 322 -15.47 -1.40 -17.82
C LYS A 322 -15.71 -0.80 -16.46
N LEU A 323 -14.66 -0.66 -15.63
CA LEU A 323 -14.77 -0.11 -14.30
C LEU A 323 -14.93 1.42 -14.31
N LEU A 324 -14.31 2.10 -15.28
CA LEU A 324 -14.28 3.56 -15.42
C LEU A 324 -14.92 4.00 -16.77
N PRO A 325 -16.22 3.76 -16.98
CA PRO A 325 -16.88 4.03 -18.25
C PRO A 325 -17.02 5.52 -18.59
N HIS A 326 -16.71 6.41 -17.65
CA HIS A 326 -16.70 7.85 -17.85
C HIS A 326 -15.41 8.37 -18.51
N LEU A 327 -14.39 7.53 -18.65
CA LEU A 327 -13.09 7.86 -19.27
C LEU A 327 -13.01 7.63 -20.79
#